data_3320629d412da7723db4fab230b201f3
#
_entry.id   3320629d412da7723db4fab230b201f3
#
_cell.length_a   1.000
_cell.length_b   1.000
_cell.length_c   1.000
_cell.angle_alpha   90.00
_cell.angle_beta   90.00
_cell.angle_gamma   90.00
#
_symmetry.space_group_name_H-M   'P 1'
#
loop_
_entity.id
_entity.type
_entity.pdbx_description
1 polymer ?
#
loop_
_entity_poly.entity_id
_entity_poly.type
_entity_poly.pdbx_seq_one_letter_code
_entity_poly.pdbx_strand_id
1 'polypeptide(L)'
;FADPRSTLCKLMLRDESPYYIKENIFDNIQFYPEYFSMLSERDGYSHLYWYSMGGNLIKKVTNGKFEVKDFLGYDEEDGSFYYTSNEESPLRKAVYKIDKKGKKTKLSQQAGTNTPLFSKSMKYYMNKFSSLDTPLLVTLNDNSGKTLKTLITNDALKQTLSGYAVPQKEFFTFQTTDGVKLNGWMMKPVNFSASKKYPVLMYQYSGPGSQQVLDTWGISWETYMASLGYIVVCVDGRGTGGRGEAFEKCTYLKIG
;
A
#
# COMPACT_ATOMS: atom_id res chain seq x y z
N PHE A 1 -21.33 20.04 -3.66
CA PHE A 1 -20.95 21.22 -4.45
C PHE A 1 -21.57 22.48 -3.85
N ALA A 2 -20.77 23.51 -3.69
CA ALA A 2 -21.24 24.84 -3.27
C ALA A 2 -21.02 25.83 -4.41
N ASP A 3 -22.05 26.60 -4.74
CA ASP A 3 -21.91 27.72 -5.68
C ASP A 3 -21.42 28.95 -4.90
N PRO A 4 -20.22 29.46 -5.20
CA PRO A 4 -19.64 30.58 -4.46
C PRO A 4 -20.42 31.91 -4.63
N ARG A 5 -21.28 32.02 -5.66
CA ARG A 5 -22.06 33.22 -5.92
C ARG A 5 -23.40 33.23 -5.17
N SER A 6 -24.09 32.10 -5.16
CA SER A 6 -25.40 31.98 -4.52
C SER A 6 -25.33 31.40 -3.11
N THR A 7 -24.18 30.91 -2.68
CA THR A 7 -23.97 30.16 -1.43
C THR A 7 -24.84 28.90 -1.26
N LEU A 8 -25.56 28.52 -2.33
CA LEU A 8 -26.38 27.32 -2.33
C LEU A 8 -25.48 26.07 -2.40
N CYS A 9 -25.79 25.11 -1.55
CA CYS A 9 -25.13 23.81 -1.54
C CYS A 9 -26.03 22.73 -2.11
N LYS A 10 -25.49 21.93 -3.03
CA LYS A 10 -26.15 20.75 -3.57
C LYS A 10 -25.40 19.50 -3.12
N LEU A 11 -26.12 18.56 -2.50
CA LEU A 11 -25.58 17.23 -2.23
C LEU A 11 -25.33 16.52 -3.55
N MET A 12 -24.07 16.18 -3.82
CA MET A 12 -23.64 15.48 -5.03
C MET A 12 -23.53 13.98 -4.82
N LEU A 13 -23.01 13.59 -3.68
CA LEU A 13 -22.71 12.21 -3.33
C LEU A 13 -22.82 12.04 -1.82
N ARG A 14 -23.32 10.89 -1.40
CA ARG A 14 -23.27 10.40 -0.03
C ARG A 14 -22.51 9.07 -0.01
N ASP A 15 -21.50 8.97 0.83
CA ASP A 15 -20.82 7.71 1.15
C ASP A 15 -21.14 7.35 2.60
N GLU A 16 -21.38 6.07 2.87
CA GLU A 16 -21.82 5.60 4.17
C GLU A 16 -21.07 4.33 4.56
N SER A 17 -20.75 4.18 5.83
CA SER A 17 -20.17 2.96 6.40
C SER A 17 -20.85 2.66 7.73
N PRO A 18 -21.10 1.40 8.07
CA PRO A 18 -21.58 1.02 9.40
C PRO A 18 -20.55 1.25 10.53
N TYR A 19 -19.33 1.60 10.17
CA TYR A 19 -18.23 1.88 11.09
C TYR A 19 -17.85 3.37 11.03
N TYR A 20 -16.75 3.67 10.35
CA TYR A 20 -16.26 5.03 10.09
C TYR A 20 -15.71 5.11 8.67
N ILE A 21 -15.67 6.31 8.12
CA ILE A 21 -15.04 6.59 6.83
C ILE A 21 -13.63 7.12 7.11
N LYS A 22 -12.63 6.57 6.45
CA LYS A 22 -11.23 7.00 6.62
C LYS A 22 -11.01 8.40 6.04
N GLU A 23 -10.29 9.24 6.75
CA GLU A 23 -9.98 10.61 6.30
C GLU A 23 -9.21 10.63 4.98
N ASN A 24 -8.27 9.70 4.78
CA ASN A 24 -7.47 9.62 3.56
C ASN A 24 -8.30 9.35 2.27
N ILE A 25 -9.57 8.95 2.39
CA ILE A 25 -10.47 8.86 1.23
C ILE A 25 -10.69 10.23 0.62
N PHE A 26 -10.80 11.28 1.44
CA PHE A 26 -11.00 12.66 0.98
C PHE A 26 -9.78 13.21 0.26
N ASP A 27 -8.57 12.84 0.66
CA ASP A 27 -7.32 13.25 0.03
C ASP A 27 -7.16 12.65 -1.39
N ASN A 28 -7.92 11.59 -1.70
CA ASN A 28 -7.91 10.93 -3.00
C ASN A 28 -9.06 11.36 -3.92
N ILE A 29 -9.79 12.42 -3.59
CA ILE A 29 -10.77 13.00 -4.50
C ILE A 29 -10.04 13.88 -5.50
N GLN A 30 -10.14 13.54 -6.79
CA GLN A 30 -9.56 14.34 -7.88
C GLN A 30 -10.66 14.81 -8.81
N PHE A 31 -10.64 16.11 -9.14
CA PHE A 31 -11.62 16.76 -10.01
C PHE A 31 -11.06 16.98 -11.40
N TYR A 32 -11.88 16.73 -12.40
CA TYR A 32 -11.65 16.95 -13.82
C TYR A 32 -12.79 17.83 -14.36
N PRO A 33 -12.70 18.39 -15.58
CA PRO A 33 -13.74 19.30 -16.07
C PRO A 33 -15.19 18.78 -15.99
N GLU A 34 -15.40 17.49 -16.30
CA GLU A 34 -16.73 16.87 -16.34
C GLU A 34 -16.92 15.74 -15.34
N TYR A 35 -15.85 15.38 -14.62
CA TYR A 35 -15.82 14.17 -13.78
C TYR A 35 -15.09 14.42 -12.46
N PHE A 36 -15.32 13.53 -11.52
CA PHE A 36 -14.45 13.38 -10.36
C PHE A 36 -14.24 11.91 -10.00
N SER A 37 -13.12 11.63 -9.38
CA SER A 37 -12.81 10.32 -8.83
C SER A 37 -12.86 10.33 -7.33
N MET A 38 -13.11 9.17 -6.74
CA MET A 38 -13.12 8.97 -5.30
C MET A 38 -12.76 7.53 -4.99
N LEU A 39 -12.00 7.31 -3.92
CA LEU A 39 -11.89 6.00 -3.29
C LEU A 39 -13.05 5.81 -2.33
N SER A 40 -13.57 4.58 -2.22
CA SER A 40 -14.61 4.24 -1.25
C SER A 40 -14.48 2.76 -0.84
N GLU A 41 -14.80 2.46 0.42
CA GLU A 41 -14.82 1.12 0.98
C GLU A 41 -16.22 0.49 1.00
N ARG A 42 -17.22 1.12 0.35
CA ARG A 42 -18.63 0.69 0.36
C ARG A 42 -18.89 -0.76 -0.03
N ASP A 43 -17.95 -1.39 -0.73
CA ASP A 43 -17.99 -2.80 -1.13
C ASP A 43 -17.04 -3.68 -0.30
N GLY A 44 -16.62 -3.20 0.89
CA GLY A 44 -15.76 -3.92 1.83
C GLY A 44 -14.26 -3.80 1.59
N TYR A 45 -13.84 -3.22 0.45
CA TYR A 45 -12.46 -2.90 0.12
C TYR A 45 -12.38 -1.52 -0.53
N SER A 46 -11.24 -0.81 -0.34
CA SER A 46 -11.02 0.47 -0.98
C SER A 46 -10.89 0.31 -2.49
N HIS A 47 -11.85 0.85 -3.25
CA HIS A 47 -11.88 0.84 -4.70
C HIS A 47 -12.05 2.22 -5.29
N LEU A 48 -11.62 2.37 -6.57
CA LEU A 48 -11.74 3.59 -7.34
C LEU A 48 -13.10 3.67 -8.04
N TYR A 49 -13.81 4.76 -7.80
CA TYR A 49 -15.09 5.10 -8.42
C TYR A 49 -14.96 6.37 -9.23
N TRP A 50 -15.65 6.41 -10.38
CA TRP A 50 -15.65 7.52 -11.32
C TRP A 50 -17.06 8.08 -11.47
N TYR A 51 -17.21 9.37 -11.24
CA TYR A 51 -18.49 10.06 -11.22
C TYR A 51 -18.52 11.22 -12.20
N SER A 52 -19.72 11.55 -12.73
CA SER A 52 -19.96 12.83 -13.38
C SER A 52 -19.96 13.97 -12.37
N MET A 53 -19.74 15.21 -12.80
CA MET A 53 -19.90 16.39 -11.96
C MET A 53 -21.35 16.59 -11.48
N GLY A 54 -22.33 15.85 -12.01
CA GLY A 54 -23.70 15.76 -11.50
C GLY A 54 -23.87 14.80 -10.30
N GLY A 55 -22.83 14.05 -9.90
CA GLY A 55 -22.88 13.07 -8.82
C GLY A 55 -23.34 11.67 -9.24
N ASN A 56 -23.57 11.44 -10.54
CA ASN A 56 -23.96 10.11 -11.03
C ASN A 56 -22.75 9.22 -11.17
N LEU A 57 -22.83 8.00 -10.63
CA LEU A 57 -21.79 6.99 -10.83
C LEU A 57 -21.73 6.58 -12.29
N ILE A 58 -20.59 6.80 -12.92
CA ILE A 58 -20.33 6.38 -14.30
C ILE A 58 -19.73 4.97 -14.31
N LYS A 59 -18.76 4.71 -13.42
CA LYS A 59 -18.01 3.46 -13.43
C LYS A 59 -17.38 3.16 -12.08
N LYS A 60 -17.48 1.90 -11.62
CA LYS A 60 -16.55 1.33 -10.66
C LYS A 60 -15.31 0.87 -11.43
N VAL A 61 -14.19 1.57 -11.24
CA VAL A 61 -12.98 1.35 -12.06
C VAL A 61 -12.23 0.10 -11.63
N THR A 62 -12.15 -0.15 -10.32
CA THR A 62 -11.45 -1.33 -9.76
C THR A 62 -12.40 -2.22 -8.99
N ASN A 63 -12.13 -3.52 -8.94
CA ASN A 63 -12.94 -4.51 -8.23
C ASN A 63 -12.08 -5.70 -7.81
N GLY A 64 -12.40 -6.31 -6.65
CA GLY A 64 -11.70 -7.50 -6.14
C GLY A 64 -11.54 -7.49 -4.63
N LYS A 65 -10.86 -8.52 -4.09
CA LYS A 65 -10.53 -8.63 -2.66
C LYS A 65 -9.14 -8.02 -2.38
N PHE A 66 -8.98 -6.74 -2.69
CA PHE A 66 -7.76 -5.97 -2.50
C PHE A 66 -8.11 -4.49 -2.31
N GLU A 67 -7.16 -3.71 -1.84
CA GLU A 67 -7.33 -2.27 -1.66
C GLU A 67 -6.54 -1.49 -2.71
N VAL A 68 -7.19 -0.53 -3.35
CA VAL A 68 -6.50 0.59 -3.99
C VAL A 68 -5.92 1.46 -2.87
N LYS A 69 -4.62 1.68 -2.91
CA LYS A 69 -3.91 2.47 -1.89
C LYS A 69 -3.85 3.95 -2.26
N ASP A 70 -3.53 4.23 -3.51
CA ASP A 70 -3.46 5.59 -4.03
C ASP A 70 -4.07 5.63 -5.42
N PHE A 71 -4.90 6.62 -5.71
CA PHE A 71 -5.25 7.00 -7.07
C PHE A 71 -4.23 8.02 -7.56
N LEU A 72 -3.52 7.69 -8.64
CA LEU A 72 -2.39 8.47 -9.14
C LEU A 72 -2.80 9.49 -10.20
N GLY A 73 -3.91 9.23 -10.90
CA GLY A 73 -4.47 10.13 -11.90
C GLY A 73 -5.12 9.42 -13.09
N TYR A 74 -5.73 10.23 -13.92
CA TYR A 74 -6.39 9.83 -15.16
C TYR A 74 -5.73 10.54 -16.34
N ASP A 75 -5.37 9.79 -17.37
CA ASP A 75 -4.87 10.33 -18.65
C ASP A 75 -6.05 10.60 -19.57
N GLU A 76 -6.39 11.86 -19.76
CA GLU A 76 -7.53 12.29 -20.59
C GLU A 76 -7.33 11.98 -22.09
N GLU A 77 -6.08 11.86 -22.57
CA GLU A 77 -5.81 11.56 -23.97
C GLU A 77 -6.15 10.12 -24.35
N ASP A 78 -5.75 9.15 -23.51
CA ASP A 78 -5.97 7.72 -23.81
C ASP A 78 -7.09 7.08 -22.97
N GLY A 79 -7.65 7.80 -22.01
CA GLY A 79 -8.73 7.34 -21.14
C GLY A 79 -8.29 6.32 -20.10
N SER A 80 -7.04 6.38 -19.65
CA SER A 80 -6.47 5.42 -18.71
C SER A 80 -6.42 5.92 -17.28
N PHE A 81 -6.68 5.03 -16.33
CA PHE A 81 -6.57 5.25 -14.89
C PHE A 81 -5.29 4.62 -14.36
N TYR A 82 -4.57 5.34 -13.50
CA TYR A 82 -3.35 4.86 -12.84
C TYR A 82 -3.55 4.84 -11.34
N TYR A 83 -3.16 3.74 -10.69
CA TYR A 83 -3.34 3.56 -9.25
C TYR A 83 -2.29 2.62 -8.67
N THR A 84 -2.16 2.63 -7.35
CA THR A 84 -1.44 1.59 -6.63
C THR A 84 -2.42 0.70 -5.88
N SER A 85 -2.10 -0.57 -5.76
CA SER A 85 -2.88 -1.51 -4.97
C SER A 85 -2.04 -2.62 -4.36
N ASN A 86 -2.64 -3.32 -3.41
CA ASN A 86 -2.06 -4.49 -2.75
C ASN A 86 -2.65 -5.83 -3.26
N GLU A 87 -3.14 -5.87 -4.51
CA GLU A 87 -3.85 -7.06 -5.01
C GLU A 87 -2.99 -8.34 -5.11
N GLU A 88 -1.66 -8.21 -5.20
CA GLU A 88 -0.78 -9.38 -5.19
C GLU A 88 -0.53 -9.93 -3.78
N SER A 89 -0.49 -9.05 -2.79
CA SER A 89 -0.25 -9.40 -1.40
C SER A 89 -0.57 -8.20 -0.49
N PRO A 90 -1.18 -8.42 0.68
CA PRO A 90 -1.36 -7.36 1.68
C PRO A 90 -0.03 -6.68 2.09
N LEU A 91 1.10 -7.36 1.91
CA LEU A 91 2.44 -6.88 2.30
C LEU A 91 3.10 -6.00 1.24
N ARG A 92 2.51 -5.87 0.05
CA ARG A 92 3.12 -5.26 -1.13
C ARG A 92 2.23 -4.18 -1.72
N LYS A 93 2.86 -3.28 -2.45
CA LYS A 93 2.16 -2.23 -3.21
C LYS A 93 2.71 -2.17 -4.63
N ALA A 94 1.88 -2.48 -5.61
CA ALA A 94 2.23 -2.49 -7.03
C ALA A 94 1.51 -1.37 -7.79
N VAL A 95 2.06 -0.97 -8.93
CA VAL A 95 1.53 0.09 -9.80
C VAL A 95 0.76 -0.54 -10.95
N TYR A 96 -0.43 -0.03 -11.22
CA TYR A 96 -1.34 -0.52 -12.25
C TYR A 96 -1.88 0.59 -13.14
N LYS A 97 -2.21 0.20 -14.36
CA LYS A 97 -2.98 0.96 -15.35
C LYS A 97 -4.25 0.19 -15.71
N ILE A 98 -5.38 0.87 -15.81
CA ILE A 98 -6.58 0.36 -16.48
C ILE A 98 -6.88 1.27 -17.66
N ASP A 99 -6.91 0.71 -18.87
CA ASP A 99 -7.22 1.45 -20.09
C ASP A 99 -8.72 1.71 -20.26
N LYS A 100 -9.10 2.53 -21.24
CA LYS A 100 -10.51 2.85 -21.55
C LYS A 100 -11.39 1.62 -21.87
N LYS A 101 -10.78 0.49 -22.29
CA LYS A 101 -11.48 -0.78 -22.55
C LYS A 101 -11.62 -1.63 -21.29
N GLY A 102 -11.05 -1.20 -20.16
CA GLY A 102 -11.05 -1.94 -18.89
C GLY A 102 -9.94 -2.99 -18.78
N LYS A 103 -8.97 -3.02 -19.70
CA LYS A 103 -7.81 -3.91 -19.60
C LYS A 103 -6.86 -3.40 -18.52
N LYS A 104 -6.64 -4.22 -17.50
CA LYS A 104 -5.67 -3.97 -16.44
C LYS A 104 -4.27 -4.41 -16.87
N THR A 105 -3.27 -3.60 -16.59
CA THR A 105 -1.84 -3.87 -16.81
C THR A 105 -1.06 -3.49 -15.57
N LYS A 106 -0.22 -4.41 -15.06
CA LYS A 106 0.75 -4.11 -14.00
C LYS A 106 1.95 -3.40 -14.63
N LEU A 107 2.32 -2.24 -14.08
CA LEU A 107 3.44 -1.43 -14.55
C LEU A 107 4.72 -1.69 -13.76
N SER A 108 4.61 -2.00 -12.45
CA SER A 108 5.77 -2.31 -11.62
C SER A 108 6.32 -3.71 -11.94
N GLN A 109 7.63 -3.81 -12.16
CA GLN A 109 8.27 -5.06 -12.59
C GLN A 109 8.54 -6.01 -11.42
N GLN A 110 8.93 -5.47 -10.27
CA GLN A 110 9.39 -6.25 -9.12
C GLN A 110 8.33 -6.35 -8.03
N ALA A 111 8.37 -7.45 -7.28
CA ALA A 111 7.55 -7.65 -6.09
C ALA A 111 8.16 -6.90 -4.90
N GLY A 112 7.35 -6.11 -4.21
CA GLY A 112 7.75 -5.27 -3.08
C GLY A 112 6.85 -4.04 -2.97
N THR A 113 7.36 -2.96 -2.40
CA THR A 113 6.62 -1.73 -2.20
C THR A 113 7.07 -0.67 -3.21
N ASN A 114 6.12 -0.21 -4.02
CA ASN A 114 6.31 0.82 -5.04
C ASN A 114 5.62 2.11 -4.61
N THR A 115 6.30 3.25 -4.81
CA THR A 115 5.76 4.59 -4.56
C THR A 115 6.03 5.45 -5.79
N PRO A 116 5.12 5.42 -6.77
CA PRO A 116 5.26 6.17 -8.01
C PRO A 116 4.89 7.63 -7.84
N LEU A 117 5.55 8.50 -8.60
CA LEU A 117 5.20 9.91 -8.78
C LEU A 117 5.08 10.19 -10.27
N PHE A 118 3.84 10.36 -10.75
CA PHE A 118 3.55 10.63 -12.15
C PHE A 118 3.77 12.09 -12.52
N SER A 119 4.18 12.32 -13.78
CA SER A 119 4.15 13.64 -14.41
C SER A 119 2.69 14.10 -14.61
N LYS A 120 2.46 15.41 -14.72
CA LYS A 120 1.12 15.97 -14.99
C LYS A 120 0.50 15.41 -16.29
N SER A 121 1.34 15.09 -17.28
CA SER A 121 0.89 14.50 -18.55
C SER A 121 0.60 13.01 -18.48
N MET A 122 0.79 12.35 -17.33
CA MET A 122 0.65 10.90 -17.16
C MET A 122 1.52 10.04 -18.10
N LYS A 123 2.49 10.63 -18.80
CA LYS A 123 3.35 9.92 -19.78
C LYS A 123 4.59 9.30 -19.14
N TYR A 124 5.03 9.82 -18.00
CA TYR A 124 6.22 9.36 -17.29
C TYR A 124 5.97 9.31 -15.79
N TYR A 125 6.69 8.45 -15.09
CA TYR A 125 6.70 8.44 -13.63
C TYR A 125 8.06 8.05 -13.07
N MET A 126 8.43 8.66 -11.95
CA MET A 126 9.50 8.17 -11.09
C MET A 126 8.92 7.13 -10.14
N ASN A 127 9.55 5.97 -10.03
CA ASN A 127 9.16 4.94 -9.08
C ASN A 127 10.23 4.78 -8.00
N LYS A 128 9.84 4.94 -6.73
CA LYS A 128 10.63 4.52 -5.58
C LYS A 128 10.21 3.10 -5.24
N PHE A 129 11.14 2.17 -5.31
CA PHE A 129 10.91 0.76 -5.03
C PHE A 129 11.81 0.28 -3.89
N SER A 130 11.30 -0.60 -3.03
CA SER A 130 12.10 -1.42 -2.12
C SER A 130 11.39 -2.74 -1.80
N SER A 131 12.17 -3.72 -1.34
CA SER A 131 11.67 -4.98 -0.76
C SER A 131 12.54 -5.34 0.46
N LEU A 132 12.26 -6.44 1.15
CA LEU A 132 13.12 -6.87 2.27
C LEU A 132 14.59 -6.95 1.88
N ASP A 133 14.87 -7.42 0.66
CA ASP A 133 16.22 -7.70 0.16
C ASP A 133 16.81 -6.57 -0.70
N THR A 134 15.99 -5.58 -1.05
CA THR A 134 16.39 -4.52 -1.99
C THR A 134 16.26 -3.16 -1.34
N PRO A 135 17.41 -2.48 -1.05
CA PRO A 135 17.41 -1.08 -0.66
C PRO A 135 16.72 -0.21 -1.70
N LEU A 136 16.39 1.03 -1.31
CA LEU A 136 15.70 1.97 -2.18
C LEU A 136 16.33 2.02 -3.59
N LEU A 137 15.52 1.67 -4.58
CA LEU A 137 15.78 1.80 -6.00
C LEU A 137 14.89 2.90 -6.56
N VAL A 138 15.44 3.84 -7.32
CA VAL A 138 14.65 4.89 -7.98
C VAL A 138 14.85 4.79 -9.48
N THR A 139 13.74 4.67 -10.21
CA THR A 139 13.72 4.57 -11.68
C THR A 139 12.83 5.63 -12.29
N LEU A 140 13.17 6.09 -13.48
CA LEU A 140 12.31 6.83 -14.38
C LEU A 140 11.71 5.84 -15.39
N ASN A 141 10.39 5.85 -15.49
CA ASN A 141 9.64 4.93 -16.36
C ASN A 141 8.68 5.69 -17.26
N ASP A 142 8.33 5.11 -18.40
CA ASP A 142 7.19 5.56 -19.19
C ASP A 142 5.86 4.96 -18.66
N ASN A 143 4.76 5.43 -19.18
CA ASN A 143 3.42 5.00 -18.76
C ASN A 143 3.00 3.59 -19.24
N SER A 144 3.89 2.87 -19.94
CA SER A 144 3.75 1.44 -20.22
C SER A 144 4.43 0.56 -19.16
N GLY A 145 5.19 1.16 -18.23
CA GLY A 145 5.98 0.48 -17.22
C GLY A 145 7.40 0.15 -17.65
N LYS A 146 7.84 0.61 -18.84
CA LYS A 146 9.21 0.42 -19.31
C LYS A 146 10.15 1.38 -18.57
N THR A 147 11.18 0.84 -17.96
CA THR A 147 12.24 1.64 -17.33
C THR A 147 13.09 2.33 -18.41
N LEU A 148 13.14 3.65 -18.36
CA LEU A 148 13.93 4.50 -19.24
C LEU A 148 15.30 4.78 -18.65
N LYS A 149 15.37 4.97 -17.32
CA LYS A 149 16.63 5.25 -16.61
C LYS A 149 16.53 4.80 -15.16
N THR A 150 17.60 4.21 -14.65
CA THR A 150 17.80 4.03 -13.21
C THR A 150 18.53 5.25 -12.66
N LEU A 151 17.96 5.84 -11.62
CA LEU A 151 18.47 7.08 -11.00
C LEU A 151 19.26 6.79 -9.73
N ILE A 152 18.81 5.81 -8.91
CA ILE A 152 19.45 5.41 -7.66
C ILE A 152 19.43 3.89 -7.58
N THR A 153 20.59 3.26 -7.36
CA THR A 153 20.77 1.80 -7.19
C THR A 153 21.17 1.42 -5.76
N ASN A 154 21.74 2.36 -5.01
CA ASN A 154 22.33 2.14 -3.69
C ASN A 154 23.45 1.07 -3.68
N ASP A 155 24.22 0.94 -4.77
CA ASP A 155 25.27 -0.09 -4.88
C ASP A 155 26.39 0.10 -3.86
N ALA A 156 26.77 1.35 -3.54
CA ALA A 156 27.74 1.63 -2.49
C ALA A 156 27.26 1.14 -1.11
N LEU A 157 25.97 1.32 -0.80
CA LEU A 157 25.35 0.80 0.43
C LEU A 157 25.40 -0.73 0.45
N LYS A 158 25.02 -1.39 -0.66
CA LYS A 158 25.07 -2.86 -0.78
C LYS A 158 26.48 -3.39 -0.58
N GLN A 159 27.47 -2.73 -1.18
CA GLN A 159 28.89 -3.07 -1.03
C GLN A 159 29.35 -2.92 0.43
N THR A 160 28.97 -1.82 1.09
CA THR A 160 29.28 -1.63 2.51
C THR A 160 28.66 -2.74 3.36
N LEU A 161 27.36 -3.03 3.14
CA LEU A 161 26.63 -4.03 3.91
C LEU A 161 27.15 -5.47 3.68
N SER A 162 27.75 -5.77 2.53
CA SER A 162 28.33 -7.09 2.27
C SER A 162 29.50 -7.44 3.19
N GLY A 163 30.11 -6.44 3.83
CA GLY A 163 31.15 -6.62 4.85
C GLY A 163 30.61 -6.90 6.27
N TYR A 164 29.29 -6.89 6.47
CA TYR A 164 28.66 -7.08 7.77
C TYR A 164 27.72 -8.28 7.76
N ALA A 165 27.69 -8.99 8.87
CA ALA A 165 26.70 -10.03 9.12
C ALA A 165 25.39 -9.37 9.61
N VAL A 166 24.52 -8.97 8.68
CA VAL A 166 23.27 -8.27 8.99
C VAL A 166 22.14 -9.29 9.14
N PRO A 167 21.46 -9.35 10.31
CA PRO A 167 20.24 -10.15 10.47
C PRO A 167 19.16 -9.76 9.45
N GLN A 168 18.51 -10.75 8.85
CA GLN A 168 17.51 -10.56 7.80
C GLN A 168 16.10 -10.78 8.34
N LYS A 169 15.12 -10.02 7.83
CA LYS A 169 13.68 -10.24 8.08
C LYS A 169 13.18 -11.39 7.21
N GLU A 170 12.37 -12.26 7.79
CA GLU A 170 11.65 -13.33 7.09
C GLU A 170 10.15 -13.17 7.34
N PHE A 171 9.32 -13.23 6.30
CA PHE A 171 7.87 -13.25 6.49
C PHE A 171 7.39 -14.62 6.95
N PHE A 172 6.38 -14.60 7.78
CA PHE A 172 5.62 -15.78 8.16
C PHE A 172 4.13 -15.47 8.26
N THR A 173 3.33 -16.53 8.27
CA THR A 173 1.90 -16.45 8.55
C THR A 173 1.52 -17.54 9.54
N PHE A 174 0.55 -17.25 10.37
CA PHE A 174 -0.05 -18.23 11.26
C PHE A 174 -1.56 -18.01 11.36
N GLN A 175 -2.25 -18.99 11.89
CA GLN A 175 -3.68 -18.94 12.12
C GLN A 175 -3.94 -18.83 13.62
N THR A 176 -4.79 -17.88 14.01
CA THR A 176 -5.25 -17.74 15.40
C THR A 176 -6.22 -18.87 15.75
N THR A 177 -6.51 -19.05 17.03
CA THR A 177 -7.44 -20.09 17.53
C THR A 177 -8.85 -19.95 16.95
N ASP A 178 -9.27 -18.73 16.61
CA ASP A 178 -10.55 -18.43 15.96
C ASP A 178 -10.48 -18.44 14.41
N GLY A 179 -9.38 -18.99 13.85
CA GLY A 179 -9.25 -19.24 12.42
C GLY A 179 -8.78 -18.06 11.57
N VAL A 180 -8.42 -16.92 12.17
CA VAL A 180 -7.95 -15.74 11.41
C VAL A 180 -6.48 -15.89 11.05
N LYS A 181 -6.15 -15.81 9.76
CA LYS A 181 -4.77 -15.83 9.29
C LYS A 181 -4.13 -14.47 9.49
N LEU A 182 -3.01 -14.40 10.20
CA LEU A 182 -2.22 -13.18 10.42
C LEU A 182 -0.88 -13.25 9.72
N ASN A 183 -0.36 -12.09 9.34
CA ASN A 183 0.97 -11.93 8.75
C ASN A 183 1.93 -11.38 9.80
N GLY A 184 3.16 -11.85 9.77
CA GLY A 184 4.24 -11.37 10.60
C GLY A 184 5.57 -11.36 9.86
N TRP A 185 6.54 -10.69 10.44
CA TRP A 185 7.94 -10.88 10.10
C TRP A 185 8.73 -11.27 11.37
N MET A 186 9.79 -12.03 11.15
CA MET A 186 10.73 -12.44 12.19
C MET A 186 12.16 -12.11 11.74
N MET A 187 12.98 -11.69 12.68
CA MET A 187 14.41 -11.50 12.50
C MET A 187 15.15 -12.35 13.53
N LYS A 188 16.03 -13.23 13.06
CA LYS A 188 16.84 -14.11 13.90
C LYS A 188 18.27 -13.60 13.99
N PRO A 189 19.00 -13.88 15.09
CA PRO A 189 20.44 -13.65 15.15
C PRO A 189 21.17 -14.32 13.98
N VAL A 190 22.25 -13.72 13.49
CA VAL A 190 23.04 -14.28 12.37
C VAL A 190 23.50 -15.71 12.64
N ASN A 191 23.91 -15.99 13.90
CA ASN A 191 24.35 -17.32 14.33
C ASN A 191 23.22 -18.13 14.99
N PHE A 192 22.00 -18.00 14.47
CA PHE A 192 20.84 -18.71 15.00
C PHE A 192 21.02 -20.23 14.89
N SER A 193 20.70 -20.94 15.95
CA SER A 193 20.66 -22.41 16.00
C SER A 193 19.36 -22.87 16.69
N ALA A 194 18.62 -23.75 16.04
CA ALA A 194 17.38 -24.30 16.59
C ALA A 194 17.58 -25.10 17.89
N SER A 195 18.81 -25.51 18.21
CA SER A 195 19.17 -26.22 19.46
C SER A 195 19.37 -25.30 20.66
N LYS A 196 19.38 -23.97 20.45
CA LYS A 196 19.55 -22.96 21.51
C LYS A 196 18.25 -22.26 21.83
N LYS A 197 18.17 -21.73 23.03
CA LYS A 197 17.09 -20.82 23.45
C LYS A 197 17.55 -19.38 23.27
N TYR A 198 16.64 -18.53 22.81
CA TYR A 198 16.88 -17.11 22.59
C TYR A 198 15.82 -16.28 23.31
N PRO A 199 16.17 -15.11 23.84
CA PRO A 199 15.16 -14.15 24.25
C PRO A 199 14.39 -13.66 23.03
N VAL A 200 13.07 -13.50 23.18
CA VAL A 200 12.19 -13.01 22.12
C VAL A 200 11.70 -11.62 22.48
N LEU A 201 11.84 -10.69 21.54
CA LEU A 201 11.28 -9.36 21.64
C LEU A 201 10.16 -9.23 20.59
N MET A 202 8.92 -9.09 21.06
CA MET A 202 7.77 -8.86 20.20
C MET A 202 7.52 -7.36 20.11
N TYR A 203 7.58 -6.84 18.89
CA TYR A 203 7.19 -5.47 18.55
C TYR A 203 5.82 -5.49 17.90
N GLN A 204 4.95 -4.57 18.33
CA GLN A 204 3.61 -4.47 17.78
C GLN A 204 3.09 -3.05 17.95
N TYR A 205 2.43 -2.51 16.92
CA TYR A 205 1.71 -1.25 17.01
C TYR A 205 0.19 -1.45 16.95
N SER A 206 -0.35 -2.21 16.03
CA SER A 206 -1.76 -2.60 15.89
C SER A 206 -2.81 -1.46 15.96
N GLY A 207 -2.42 -0.21 15.74
CA GLY A 207 -3.38 0.89 15.64
C GLY A 207 -4.29 0.74 14.42
N PRO A 208 -5.53 1.28 14.44
CA PRO A 208 -6.46 1.19 13.32
C PRO A 208 -5.84 1.68 12.00
N GLY A 209 -5.95 0.86 10.96
CA GLY A 209 -5.40 1.15 9.65
C GLY A 209 -3.87 1.13 9.54
N SER A 210 -3.13 0.95 10.65
CA SER A 210 -1.67 0.82 10.62
C SER A 210 -1.25 -0.51 10.01
N GLN A 211 -0.02 -0.55 9.48
CA GLN A 211 0.56 -1.78 8.96
C GLN A 211 2.07 -1.75 9.18
N GLN A 212 2.60 -2.74 9.94
CA GLN A 212 4.01 -2.87 10.27
C GLN A 212 4.68 -3.99 9.47
N VAL A 213 3.89 -4.93 8.96
CA VAL A 213 4.37 -6.07 8.18
C VAL A 213 4.26 -5.73 6.70
N LEU A 214 5.32 -5.12 6.17
CA LEU A 214 5.42 -4.65 4.78
C LEU A 214 6.70 -5.14 4.13
N ASP A 215 6.63 -5.43 2.83
CA ASP A 215 7.77 -5.80 1.99
C ASP A 215 8.54 -4.53 1.61
N THR A 216 9.31 -4.02 2.57
CA THR A 216 10.15 -2.82 2.46
C THR A 216 11.50 -3.06 3.12
N TRP A 217 12.54 -2.46 2.54
CA TRP A 217 13.88 -2.51 3.10
C TRP A 217 14.03 -1.57 4.30
N GLY A 218 14.82 -1.99 5.26
CA GLY A 218 15.22 -1.14 6.38
C GLY A 218 16.19 -1.85 7.32
N ILE A 219 17.14 -1.07 7.83
CA ILE A 219 18.01 -1.44 8.96
C ILE A 219 17.68 -0.46 10.08
N SER A 220 17.27 -0.97 11.22
CA SER A 220 16.85 -0.15 12.34
C SER A 220 17.18 -0.83 13.69
N TRP A 221 16.54 -0.40 14.76
CA TRP A 221 16.74 -0.94 16.09
C TRP A 221 16.47 -2.47 16.18
N GLU A 222 15.54 -3.00 15.37
CA GLU A 222 15.23 -4.43 15.33
C GLU A 222 16.46 -5.25 14.87
N THR A 223 17.17 -4.73 13.85
CA THR A 223 18.42 -5.33 13.35
C THR A 223 19.50 -5.31 14.43
N TYR A 224 19.61 -4.21 15.18
CA TYR A 224 20.54 -4.10 16.29
C TYR A 224 20.22 -5.12 17.40
N MET A 225 18.96 -5.23 17.82
CA MET A 225 18.55 -6.21 18.82
C MET A 225 18.82 -7.65 18.36
N ALA A 226 18.55 -7.97 17.10
CA ALA A 226 18.86 -9.28 16.55
C ALA A 226 20.38 -9.55 16.53
N SER A 227 21.21 -8.54 16.29
CA SER A 227 22.69 -8.68 16.37
C SER A 227 23.19 -8.94 17.80
N LEU A 228 22.43 -8.51 18.82
CA LEU A 228 22.69 -8.79 20.24
C LEU A 228 22.20 -10.18 20.70
N GLY A 229 21.61 -10.97 19.79
CA GLY A 229 21.19 -12.33 20.10
C GLY A 229 19.70 -12.48 20.44
N TYR A 230 18.86 -11.47 20.20
CA TYR A 230 17.41 -11.57 20.33
C TYR A 230 16.77 -12.10 19.04
N ILE A 231 15.69 -12.85 19.17
CA ILE A 231 14.73 -13.02 18.08
C ILE A 231 13.75 -11.86 18.17
N VAL A 232 13.64 -11.06 17.10
CA VAL A 232 12.67 -9.96 17.05
C VAL A 232 11.53 -10.34 16.13
N VAL A 233 10.29 -10.14 16.59
CA VAL A 233 9.07 -10.55 15.89
C VAL A 233 8.08 -9.39 15.84
N CYS A 234 7.41 -9.22 14.71
CA CYS A 234 6.29 -8.30 14.57
C CYS A 234 5.13 -9.01 13.88
N VAL A 235 3.90 -8.71 14.32
CA VAL A 235 2.67 -9.27 13.75
C VAL A 235 1.66 -8.15 13.56
N ASP A 236 1.04 -8.09 12.39
CA ASP A 236 -0.14 -7.25 12.16
C ASP A 236 -1.39 -8.00 12.59
N GLY A 237 -1.96 -7.58 13.72
CA GLY A 237 -3.21 -8.10 14.27
C GLY A 237 -4.45 -7.63 13.50
N ARG A 238 -5.63 -8.13 13.90
CA ARG A 238 -6.92 -7.55 13.45
C ARG A 238 -6.99 -6.09 13.89
N GLY A 239 -7.58 -5.24 13.04
CA GLY A 239 -7.61 -3.79 13.21
C GLY A 239 -6.55 -3.08 12.37
N THR A 240 -5.50 -3.78 11.88
CA THR A 240 -4.52 -3.21 10.97
C THR A 240 -5.04 -3.16 9.53
N GLY A 241 -4.44 -2.30 8.69
CA GLY A 241 -4.89 -2.06 7.33
C GLY A 241 -4.46 -3.12 6.31
N GLY A 242 -4.86 -2.92 5.06
CA GLY A 242 -4.40 -3.71 3.92
C GLY A 242 -5.20 -4.98 3.63
N ARG A 243 -6.29 -5.25 4.38
CA ARG A 243 -7.05 -6.50 4.28
C ARG A 243 -8.57 -6.30 4.20
N GLY A 244 -8.99 -5.08 3.86
CA GLY A 244 -10.37 -4.68 3.73
C GLY A 244 -11.04 -4.25 5.02
N GLU A 245 -12.21 -3.64 4.86
CA GLU A 245 -12.93 -2.95 5.93
C GLU A 245 -13.27 -3.87 7.13
N ALA A 246 -13.75 -5.07 6.86
CA ALA A 246 -14.14 -6.02 7.92
C ALA A 246 -12.96 -6.43 8.81
N PHE A 247 -11.76 -6.56 8.25
CA PHE A 247 -10.56 -6.88 9.01
C PHE A 247 -10.03 -5.67 9.79
N GLU A 248 -10.03 -4.50 9.15
CA GLU A 248 -9.51 -3.27 9.74
C GLU A 248 -10.44 -2.70 10.82
N LYS A 249 -11.75 -2.65 10.54
CA LYS A 249 -12.72 -1.99 11.42
C LYS A 249 -13.38 -2.92 12.45
N CYS A 250 -12.94 -4.17 12.58
CA CYS A 250 -13.48 -5.10 13.58
C CYS A 250 -13.25 -4.65 15.03
N THR A 251 -12.30 -3.74 15.25
CA THR A 251 -11.99 -3.14 16.55
C THR A 251 -12.78 -1.84 16.81
N TYR A 252 -13.62 -1.38 15.88
CA TYR A 252 -14.42 -0.17 16.05
C TYR A 252 -15.31 -0.27 17.29
N LEU A 253 -15.21 0.71 18.20
CA LEU A 253 -15.87 0.75 19.52
C LEU A 253 -15.59 -0.48 20.42
N LYS A 254 -14.49 -1.21 20.17
CA LYS A 254 -14.09 -2.41 20.91
C LYS A 254 -12.60 -2.38 21.24
N ILE A 255 -12.07 -1.21 21.53
CA ILE A 255 -10.67 -0.99 21.91
C ILE A 255 -10.63 -0.85 23.44
N GLY A 256 -9.98 -1.82 24.12
CA GLY A 256 -9.79 -1.83 25.58
C GLY A 256 -10.62 -2.84 26.30
#